data_4b5b60af84829c7a7e401123c4ce656c
#
_entry.id   4b5b60af84829c7a7e401123c4ce656c
#
_cell.length_a   1.000
_cell.length_b   1.000
_cell.length_c   1.000
_cell.angle_alpha   90.00
_cell.angle_beta   90.00
_cell.angle_gamma   90.00
#
_symmetry.space_group_name_H-M   'P 1'
#
loop_
_entity.id
_entity.type
_entity.pdbx_description
1 polymer ?
#
loop_
_entity_poly.entity_id
_entity_poly.type
_entity_poly.pdbx_seq_one_letter_code
_entity_poly.pdbx_strand_id
1 'polypeptide(L)'
;MTGCLTIAGLGPGSSDHITPAVEQAIAVATDVVGYIRYVARIAPRDGLVLHPSDNRVEADRARHALDMAAAGRRVLVVSSGDPGVFAMAAAVYEVLETDPTRWQDVDITVLPGITAMLAAAARVGAPLGHDFCVINLSDNLKPWAMIEQRLRLALQADFAMAFYNPRSKSRPEGFRKTMQILKSFGEGNRPVIFARAVSTPDESIMIVPLAEAQPDMADMQTVVLVGSSQTRTLSHKGAVLAYTPRSVKG
;
A
#
# COMPACT_ATOMS: atom_id res chain seq x y z
N MET A 1 -11.25 -25.05 21.68
CA MET A 1 -11.65 -23.73 21.15
C MET A 1 -10.93 -23.58 19.81
N THR A 2 -11.65 -23.34 18.74
CA THR A 2 -11.08 -23.00 17.43
C THR A 2 -10.33 -21.68 17.59
N GLY A 3 -9.10 -21.60 17.07
CA GLY A 3 -8.35 -20.37 17.05
C GLY A 3 -8.86 -19.43 15.95
N CYS A 4 -8.34 -18.23 15.91
CA CYS A 4 -8.71 -17.24 14.89
C CYS A 4 -7.46 -16.61 14.27
N LEU A 5 -7.60 -16.21 13.01
CA LEU A 5 -6.61 -15.46 12.26
C LEU A 5 -7.16 -14.07 11.90
N THR A 6 -6.58 -13.04 12.45
CA THR A 6 -6.89 -11.67 12.07
C THR A 6 -5.78 -11.11 11.20
N ILE A 7 -6.13 -10.54 10.04
CA ILE A 7 -5.17 -9.88 9.12
C ILE A 7 -5.41 -8.38 9.23
N ALA A 8 -4.45 -7.62 9.76
CA ALA A 8 -4.66 -6.25 10.17
C ALA A 8 -3.71 -5.25 9.51
N GLY A 9 -4.25 -4.09 9.12
CA GLY A 9 -3.50 -2.97 8.59
C GLY A 9 -3.05 -2.01 9.69
N LEU A 10 -1.73 -1.84 9.85
CA LEU A 10 -1.14 -0.92 10.83
C LEU A 10 -1.09 0.54 10.36
N GLY A 11 -1.75 0.87 9.26
CA GLY A 11 -1.60 2.19 8.66
C GLY A 11 -0.20 2.48 8.10
N PRO A 12 0.02 3.67 7.50
CA PRO A 12 1.22 3.96 6.72
C PRO A 12 2.45 4.27 7.57
N GLY A 13 2.27 4.66 8.83
CA GLY A 13 3.42 5.02 9.69
C GLY A 13 3.02 5.36 11.12
N SER A 14 2.31 6.48 11.35
CA SER A 14 1.90 6.93 12.68
C SER A 14 0.94 5.96 13.36
N SER A 15 1.03 5.85 14.69
CA SER A 15 0.04 5.16 15.54
C SER A 15 -1.36 5.76 15.41
N ASP A 16 -1.48 7.06 15.17
CA ASP A 16 -2.77 7.76 14.99
C ASP A 16 -3.59 7.23 13.81
N HIS A 17 -2.94 6.47 12.92
CA HIS A 17 -3.57 5.84 11.76
C HIS A 17 -3.90 4.36 11.98
N ILE A 18 -3.70 3.83 13.18
CA ILE A 18 -4.16 2.49 13.57
C ILE A 18 -5.63 2.62 13.98
N THR A 19 -6.49 1.78 13.41
CA THR A 19 -7.91 1.83 13.75
C THR A 19 -8.15 1.21 15.13
N PRO A 20 -9.18 1.65 15.89
CA PRO A 20 -9.51 1.06 17.19
C PRO A 20 -9.75 -0.46 17.13
N ALA A 21 -10.30 -0.96 16.01
CA ALA A 21 -10.48 -2.40 15.81
C ALA A 21 -9.15 -3.16 15.74
N VAL A 22 -8.15 -2.58 15.09
CA VAL A 22 -6.79 -3.14 15.01
C VAL A 22 -6.10 -3.08 16.37
N GLU A 23 -6.24 -1.99 17.13
CA GLU A 23 -5.71 -1.89 18.49
C GLU A 23 -6.30 -2.97 19.40
N GLN A 24 -7.62 -3.21 19.34
CA GLN A 24 -8.28 -4.28 20.07
C GLN A 24 -7.75 -5.66 19.67
N ALA A 25 -7.55 -5.90 18.37
CA ALA A 25 -6.98 -7.17 17.88
C ALA A 25 -5.54 -7.38 18.40
N ILE A 26 -4.71 -6.33 18.41
CA ILE A 26 -3.36 -6.36 18.99
C ILE A 26 -3.43 -6.73 20.49
N ALA A 27 -4.35 -6.12 21.23
CA ALA A 27 -4.46 -6.31 22.68
C ALA A 27 -4.81 -7.75 23.07
N VAL A 28 -5.59 -8.46 22.24
CA VAL A 28 -6.03 -9.84 22.54
C VAL A 28 -5.24 -10.93 21.83
N ALA A 29 -4.37 -10.59 20.89
CA ALA A 29 -3.56 -11.55 20.15
C ALA A 29 -2.62 -12.33 21.10
N THR A 30 -2.40 -13.61 20.82
CA THR A 30 -1.37 -14.44 21.47
C THR A 30 -0.09 -14.47 20.62
N ASP A 31 -0.23 -14.27 19.32
CA ASP A 31 0.85 -14.32 18.33
C ASP A 31 0.70 -13.20 17.31
N VAL A 32 1.80 -12.54 16.98
CA VAL A 32 1.88 -11.56 15.90
C VAL A 32 2.86 -12.04 14.85
N VAL A 33 2.40 -12.13 13.61
CA VAL A 33 3.18 -12.60 12.46
C VAL A 33 3.30 -11.48 11.45
N GLY A 34 4.47 -11.25 10.86
CA GLY A 34 4.62 -10.22 9.84
C GLY A 34 6.05 -10.01 9.39
N TYR A 35 6.20 -9.08 8.43
CA TYR A 35 7.50 -8.60 8.06
C TYR A 35 8.18 -7.90 9.25
N ILE A 36 9.47 -8.15 9.44
CA ILE A 36 10.24 -7.70 10.61
C ILE A 36 10.00 -6.22 10.97
N ARG A 37 9.91 -5.33 9.98
CA ARG A 37 9.68 -3.89 10.23
C ARG A 37 8.25 -3.59 10.72
N TYR A 38 7.27 -4.43 10.40
CA TYR A 38 5.88 -4.25 10.83
C TYR A 38 5.67 -4.83 12.22
N VAL A 39 6.25 -6.02 12.48
CA VAL A 39 6.24 -6.63 13.81
C VAL A 39 6.94 -5.75 14.84
N ALA A 40 8.03 -5.06 14.45
CA ALA A 40 8.75 -4.12 15.32
C ALA A 40 7.90 -2.90 15.77
N ARG A 41 6.75 -2.64 15.14
CA ARG A 41 5.79 -1.60 15.57
C ARG A 41 4.88 -2.04 16.71
N ILE A 42 4.88 -3.34 17.04
CA ILE A 42 4.05 -3.92 18.09
C ILE A 42 4.86 -3.98 19.38
N ALA A 43 4.35 -3.33 20.43
CA ALA A 43 4.98 -3.36 21.74
C ALA A 43 4.94 -4.78 22.33
N PRO A 44 6.06 -5.32 22.82
CA PRO A 44 6.08 -6.60 23.53
C PRO A 44 5.23 -6.52 24.80
N ARG A 45 4.56 -7.62 25.14
CA ARG A 45 3.84 -7.79 26.40
C ARG A 45 3.80 -9.26 26.81
N ASP A 46 3.51 -9.52 28.06
CA ASP A 46 3.38 -10.88 28.59
C ASP A 46 2.28 -11.65 27.83
N GLY A 47 2.57 -12.89 27.48
CA GLY A 47 1.68 -13.76 26.73
C GLY A 47 1.56 -13.47 25.24
N LEU A 48 2.33 -12.52 24.68
CA LEU A 48 2.43 -12.25 23.27
C LEU A 48 3.74 -12.78 22.70
N VAL A 49 3.65 -13.61 21.64
CA VAL A 49 4.80 -14.09 20.89
C VAL A 49 4.89 -13.35 19.56
N LEU A 50 6.06 -12.80 19.25
CA LEU A 50 6.32 -12.09 18.00
C LEU A 50 7.07 -13.03 17.04
N HIS A 51 6.55 -13.18 15.82
CA HIS A 51 7.09 -14.00 14.73
C HIS A 51 7.51 -13.12 13.55
N PRO A 52 8.64 -12.38 13.66
CA PRO A 52 9.15 -11.59 12.54
C PRO A 52 9.73 -12.50 11.46
N SER A 53 9.52 -12.15 10.20
CA SER A 53 10.12 -12.86 9.08
C SER A 53 10.56 -11.86 7.99
N ASP A 54 11.47 -12.27 7.12
CA ASP A 54 11.99 -11.43 6.05
C ASP A 54 10.98 -11.27 4.91
N ASN A 55 11.26 -10.37 3.98
CA ASN A 55 10.52 -10.22 2.74
C ASN A 55 10.68 -11.48 1.85
N ARG A 56 9.75 -11.71 0.93
CA ARG A 56 9.74 -12.82 -0.03
C ARG A 56 9.37 -14.21 0.54
N VAL A 57 8.81 -14.24 1.74
CA VAL A 57 8.31 -15.47 2.37
C VAL A 57 6.82 -15.33 2.72
N GLU A 58 6.07 -14.59 1.92
CA GLU A 58 4.66 -14.25 2.19
C GLU A 58 3.80 -15.53 2.32
N ALA A 59 3.98 -16.50 1.43
CA ALA A 59 3.23 -17.78 1.47
C ALA A 59 3.58 -18.61 2.70
N ASP A 60 4.87 -18.70 3.08
CA ASP A 60 5.31 -19.44 4.27
C ASP A 60 4.82 -18.75 5.55
N ARG A 61 4.86 -17.42 5.57
CA ARG A 61 4.29 -16.61 6.67
C ARG A 61 2.80 -16.85 6.83
N ALA A 62 2.05 -16.87 5.72
CA ALA A 62 0.62 -17.14 5.70
C ALA A 62 0.32 -18.54 6.21
N ARG A 63 1.04 -19.58 5.73
CA ARG A 63 0.89 -20.95 6.16
C ARG A 63 1.18 -21.09 7.66
N HIS A 64 2.27 -20.52 8.14
CA HIS A 64 2.63 -20.52 9.56
C HIS A 64 1.53 -19.89 10.44
N ALA A 65 0.96 -18.75 10.01
CA ALA A 65 -0.12 -18.09 10.72
C ALA A 65 -1.40 -18.93 10.74
N LEU A 66 -1.78 -19.55 9.62
CA LEU A 66 -2.93 -20.45 9.53
C LEU A 66 -2.76 -21.70 10.43
N ASP A 67 -1.57 -22.30 10.43
CA ASP A 67 -1.28 -23.48 11.27
C ASP A 67 -1.38 -23.17 12.77
N MET A 68 -0.88 -22.02 13.19
CA MET A 68 -1.02 -21.60 14.59
C MET A 68 -2.48 -21.32 14.96
N ALA A 69 -3.26 -20.71 14.06
CA ALA A 69 -4.68 -20.49 14.30
C ALA A 69 -5.45 -21.82 14.38
N ALA A 70 -5.15 -22.78 13.49
CA ALA A 70 -5.72 -24.13 13.58
C ALA A 70 -5.37 -24.86 14.90
N ALA A 71 -4.20 -24.55 15.48
CA ALA A 71 -3.80 -25.04 16.81
C ALA A 71 -4.48 -24.29 17.99
N GLY A 72 -5.49 -23.46 17.73
CA GLY A 72 -6.29 -22.79 18.77
C GLY A 72 -5.73 -21.45 19.25
N ARG A 73 -4.76 -20.86 18.54
CA ARG A 73 -4.16 -19.57 18.92
C ARG A 73 -4.92 -18.40 18.32
N ARG A 74 -4.82 -17.22 18.94
CA ARG A 74 -5.33 -15.95 18.41
C ARG A 74 -4.20 -15.24 17.67
N VAL A 75 -4.12 -15.49 16.35
CA VAL A 75 -3.02 -15.04 15.51
C VAL A 75 -3.37 -13.73 14.81
N LEU A 76 -2.46 -12.75 14.88
CA LEU A 76 -2.57 -11.48 14.19
C LEU A 76 -1.48 -11.39 13.11
N VAL A 77 -1.87 -11.36 11.84
CA VAL A 77 -0.97 -11.05 10.73
C VAL A 77 -0.98 -9.55 10.48
N VAL A 78 0.17 -8.89 10.59
CA VAL A 78 0.28 -7.44 10.44
C VAL A 78 0.89 -7.03 9.11
N SER A 79 0.27 -6.01 8.49
CA SER A 79 0.74 -5.34 7.27
C SER A 79 0.86 -3.84 7.49
N SER A 80 1.76 -3.18 6.76
CA SER A 80 1.72 -1.72 6.64
C SER A 80 0.54 -1.30 5.76
N GLY A 81 0.02 -0.11 5.99
CA GLY A 81 -1.13 0.40 5.25
C GLY A 81 -2.38 -0.44 5.49
N ASP A 82 -3.00 -0.90 4.41
CA ASP A 82 -4.17 -1.78 4.40
C ASP A 82 -3.77 -3.20 3.96
N PRO A 83 -4.23 -4.27 4.62
CA PRO A 83 -3.81 -5.63 4.32
C PRO A 83 -4.37 -6.16 2.99
N GLY A 84 -5.43 -5.56 2.44
CA GLY A 84 -6.03 -5.89 1.14
C GLY A 84 -5.40 -5.12 -0.03
N VAL A 85 -4.54 -4.12 0.23
CA VAL A 85 -3.93 -3.29 -0.82
C VAL A 85 -2.47 -3.73 -1.05
N PHE A 86 -2.27 -4.69 -1.95
CA PHE A 86 -0.95 -5.26 -2.31
C PHE A 86 -0.15 -5.79 -1.11
N ALA A 87 -0.84 -6.42 -0.16
CA ALA A 87 -0.30 -6.86 1.12
C ALA A 87 -0.79 -8.27 1.50
N MET A 88 -0.72 -8.63 2.78
CA MET A 88 -0.80 -10.02 3.25
C MET A 88 -2.16 -10.70 3.10
N ALA A 89 -3.28 -9.96 2.95
CA ALA A 89 -4.59 -10.61 2.87
C ALA A 89 -4.69 -11.56 1.66
N ALA A 90 -4.26 -11.10 0.47
CA ALA A 90 -4.26 -11.96 -0.71
C ALA A 90 -3.39 -13.21 -0.52
N ALA A 91 -2.18 -13.08 0.04
CA ALA A 91 -1.29 -14.22 0.28
C ALA A 91 -1.87 -15.25 1.26
N VAL A 92 -2.65 -14.80 2.27
CA VAL A 92 -3.34 -15.73 3.17
C VAL A 92 -4.43 -16.50 2.43
N TYR A 93 -5.24 -15.83 1.61
CA TYR A 93 -6.29 -16.50 0.83
C TYR A 93 -5.73 -17.41 -0.27
N GLU A 94 -4.63 -17.02 -0.92
CA GLU A 94 -3.92 -17.90 -1.88
C GLU A 94 -3.43 -19.19 -1.21
N VAL A 95 -2.89 -19.10 0.01
CA VAL A 95 -2.48 -20.32 0.76
C VAL A 95 -3.68 -21.13 1.20
N LEU A 96 -4.75 -20.49 1.68
CA LEU A 96 -5.99 -21.16 2.09
C LEU A 96 -6.58 -21.97 0.92
N GLU A 97 -6.54 -21.42 -0.31
CA GLU A 97 -7.03 -22.09 -1.51
C GLU A 97 -6.24 -23.37 -1.88
N THR A 98 -4.97 -23.48 -1.46
CA THR A 98 -4.15 -24.68 -1.75
C THR A 98 -4.61 -25.93 -0.99
N ASP A 99 -5.18 -25.79 0.21
CA ASP A 99 -5.73 -26.88 1.02
C ASP A 99 -6.86 -26.37 1.93
N PRO A 100 -8.06 -26.13 1.36
CA PRO A 100 -9.19 -25.55 2.10
C PRO A 100 -9.63 -26.39 3.31
N THR A 101 -9.44 -27.70 3.25
CA THR A 101 -9.88 -28.62 4.33
C THR A 101 -8.97 -28.55 5.55
N ARG A 102 -7.69 -28.26 5.37
CA ARG A 102 -6.70 -28.18 6.46
C ARG A 102 -7.04 -27.10 7.49
N TRP A 103 -7.60 -25.98 7.04
CA TRP A 103 -7.91 -24.82 7.88
C TRP A 103 -9.38 -24.44 7.89
N GLN A 104 -10.28 -25.39 7.54
CA GLN A 104 -11.73 -25.14 7.42
C GLN A 104 -12.39 -24.56 8.67
N ASP A 105 -11.84 -24.88 9.85
CA ASP A 105 -12.38 -24.45 11.14
C ASP A 105 -11.72 -23.15 11.67
N VAL A 106 -10.79 -22.55 10.92
CA VAL A 106 -10.13 -21.31 11.31
C VAL A 106 -11.03 -20.12 10.96
N ASP A 107 -11.41 -19.34 11.96
CA ASP A 107 -12.11 -18.07 11.72
C ASP A 107 -11.12 -17.02 11.23
N ILE A 108 -11.38 -16.45 10.03
CA ILE A 108 -10.49 -15.49 9.37
C ILE A 108 -11.19 -14.13 9.24
N THR A 109 -10.58 -13.10 9.79
CA THR A 109 -11.07 -11.71 9.72
C THR A 109 -10.02 -10.78 9.13
N VAL A 110 -10.43 -9.87 8.25
CA VAL A 110 -9.58 -8.79 7.73
C VAL A 110 -10.00 -7.47 8.35
N LEU A 111 -9.08 -6.80 9.01
CA LEU A 111 -9.28 -5.45 9.56
C LEU A 111 -8.56 -4.42 8.69
N PRO A 112 -9.30 -3.46 8.10
CA PRO A 112 -8.72 -2.48 7.20
C PRO A 112 -7.77 -1.52 7.92
N GLY A 113 -6.88 -0.91 7.15
CA GLY A 113 -6.00 0.16 7.60
C GLY A 113 -5.93 1.30 6.59
N ILE A 114 -5.40 2.44 7.00
CA ILE A 114 -5.19 3.57 6.09
C ILE A 114 -4.01 3.25 5.17
N THR A 115 -4.30 3.07 3.88
CA THR A 115 -3.26 2.80 2.89
C THR A 115 -2.46 4.07 2.55
N ALA A 116 -1.20 3.90 2.17
CA ALA A 116 -0.26 5.01 1.93
C ALA A 116 -0.75 6.05 0.92
N MET A 117 -1.48 5.64 -0.13
CA MET A 117 -2.01 6.59 -1.12
C MET A 117 -3.03 7.57 -0.51
N LEU A 118 -3.90 7.11 0.39
CA LEU A 118 -4.88 7.96 1.05
C LEU A 118 -4.21 8.92 2.03
N ALA A 119 -3.22 8.44 2.77
CA ALA A 119 -2.43 9.30 3.66
C ALA A 119 -1.65 10.35 2.86
N ALA A 120 -1.03 9.99 1.74
CA ALA A 120 -0.34 10.91 0.85
C ALA A 120 -1.29 11.95 0.24
N ALA A 121 -2.46 11.51 -0.24
CA ALA A 121 -3.48 12.42 -0.79
C ALA A 121 -3.94 13.46 0.25
N ALA A 122 -4.18 13.03 1.49
CA ALA A 122 -4.59 13.90 2.59
C ALA A 122 -3.53 14.96 2.96
N ARG A 123 -2.24 14.66 2.77
CA ARG A 123 -1.14 15.62 3.03
C ARG A 123 -1.11 16.78 2.03
N VAL A 124 -1.57 16.55 0.81
CA VAL A 124 -1.48 17.53 -0.28
C VAL A 124 -2.82 18.10 -0.69
N GLY A 125 -3.93 17.63 -0.11
CA GLY A 125 -5.28 18.11 -0.43
C GLY A 125 -6.21 16.99 -0.90
N ALA A 126 -6.66 17.01 -2.15
CA ALA A 126 -7.60 16.03 -2.71
C ALA A 126 -7.26 15.64 -4.16
N PRO A 127 -6.05 15.15 -4.46
CA PRO A 127 -5.67 14.78 -5.83
C PRO A 127 -6.46 13.58 -6.38
N LEU A 128 -7.08 12.78 -5.50
CA LEU A 128 -7.94 11.65 -5.82
C LEU A 128 -9.45 12.01 -5.72
N GLY A 129 -9.80 13.26 -5.96
CA GLY A 129 -11.18 13.79 -5.79
C GLY A 129 -12.13 13.43 -6.93
N HIS A 130 -11.67 12.81 -8.00
CA HIS A 130 -12.44 12.25 -9.12
C HIS A 130 -12.02 10.79 -9.34
N ASP A 131 -12.42 10.17 -10.45
CA ASP A 131 -12.06 8.79 -10.75
C ASP A 131 -10.55 8.58 -10.76
N PHE A 132 -10.10 7.53 -10.11
CA PHE A 132 -8.70 7.18 -10.03
C PHE A 132 -8.48 5.66 -10.05
N CYS A 133 -7.27 5.25 -10.37
CA CYS A 133 -6.87 3.85 -10.27
C CYS A 133 -5.57 3.67 -9.50
N VAL A 134 -5.34 2.43 -9.03
CA VAL A 134 -4.17 2.06 -8.23
C VAL A 134 -3.41 0.96 -8.94
N ILE A 135 -2.11 1.17 -9.17
CA ILE A 135 -1.26 0.22 -9.90
C ILE A 135 -0.03 -0.11 -9.07
N ASN A 136 0.18 -1.40 -8.81
CA ASN A 136 1.43 -1.90 -8.26
C ASN A 136 2.44 -2.08 -9.40
N LEU A 137 3.54 -1.32 -9.37
CA LEU A 137 4.59 -1.35 -10.38
C LEU A 137 5.61 -2.50 -10.19
N SER A 138 5.43 -3.35 -9.16
CA SER A 138 6.23 -4.55 -8.99
C SER A 138 5.90 -5.58 -10.08
N ASP A 139 6.93 -6.05 -10.77
CA ASP A 139 6.88 -7.11 -11.77
C ASP A 139 7.31 -8.49 -11.21
N ASN A 140 7.40 -8.63 -9.87
CA ASN A 140 7.73 -9.89 -9.23
C ASN A 140 6.65 -10.97 -9.43
N LEU A 141 5.37 -10.57 -9.46
CA LEU A 141 4.22 -11.49 -9.52
C LEU A 141 3.40 -11.35 -10.80
N LYS A 142 3.78 -10.47 -11.71
CA LYS A 142 3.10 -10.25 -13.00
C LYS A 142 4.06 -9.69 -14.05
N PRO A 143 3.88 -10.03 -15.34
CA PRO A 143 4.76 -9.55 -16.39
C PRO A 143 4.64 -8.03 -16.59
N TRP A 144 5.76 -7.37 -16.94
CA TRP A 144 5.81 -5.94 -17.23
C TRP A 144 4.80 -5.50 -18.29
N ALA A 145 4.58 -6.31 -19.34
CA ALA A 145 3.62 -5.99 -20.40
C ALA A 145 2.20 -5.73 -19.86
N MET A 146 1.78 -6.44 -18.81
CA MET A 146 0.49 -6.20 -18.16
C MET A 146 0.48 -4.85 -17.42
N ILE A 147 1.57 -4.48 -16.77
CA ILE A 147 1.70 -3.18 -16.10
C ILE A 147 1.62 -2.05 -17.14
N GLU A 148 2.39 -2.17 -18.23
CA GLU A 148 2.39 -1.21 -19.33
C GLU A 148 1.01 -1.02 -19.95
N GLN A 149 0.29 -2.11 -20.23
CA GLN A 149 -1.06 -2.05 -20.77
C GLN A 149 -2.01 -1.29 -19.82
N ARG A 150 -1.95 -1.58 -18.52
CA ARG A 150 -2.77 -0.88 -17.51
C ARG A 150 -2.45 0.61 -17.43
N LEU A 151 -1.18 0.98 -17.48
CA LEU A 151 -0.74 2.38 -17.51
C LEU A 151 -1.30 3.13 -18.73
N ARG A 152 -1.19 2.54 -19.93
CA ARG A 152 -1.70 3.14 -21.17
C ARG A 152 -3.22 3.32 -21.15
N LEU A 153 -3.96 2.30 -20.69
CA LEU A 153 -5.41 2.37 -20.59
C LEU A 153 -5.87 3.41 -19.55
N ALA A 154 -5.19 3.50 -18.40
CA ALA A 154 -5.48 4.50 -17.39
C ALA A 154 -5.23 5.93 -17.88
N LEU A 155 -4.15 6.14 -18.66
CA LEU A 155 -3.86 7.42 -19.30
C LEU A 155 -4.88 7.78 -20.37
N GLN A 156 -5.29 6.83 -21.22
CA GLN A 156 -6.34 7.04 -22.23
C GLN A 156 -7.69 7.40 -21.62
N ALA A 157 -8.02 6.82 -20.46
CA ALA A 157 -9.23 7.12 -19.71
C ALA A 157 -9.11 8.36 -18.80
N ASP A 158 -7.96 9.01 -18.83
CA ASP A 158 -7.63 10.20 -18.02
C ASP A 158 -7.82 10.00 -16.50
N PHE A 159 -7.57 8.80 -15.98
CA PHE A 159 -7.60 8.56 -14.54
C PHE A 159 -6.44 9.29 -13.83
N ALA A 160 -6.72 9.82 -12.63
CA ALA A 160 -5.65 10.01 -11.66
C ALA A 160 -5.13 8.63 -11.21
N MET A 161 -3.85 8.51 -10.92
CA MET A 161 -3.22 7.21 -10.64
C MET A 161 -2.43 7.25 -9.34
N ALA A 162 -2.44 6.13 -8.59
CA ALA A 162 -1.56 5.90 -7.46
C ALA A 162 -0.65 4.70 -7.74
N PHE A 163 0.67 4.89 -7.57
CA PHE A 163 1.66 3.84 -7.83
C PHE A 163 2.31 3.37 -6.54
N TYR A 164 2.24 2.05 -6.33
CA TYR A 164 2.96 1.34 -5.27
C TYR A 164 4.19 0.64 -5.83
N ASN A 165 5.21 0.49 -4.96
CA ASN A 165 6.47 -0.18 -5.29
C ASN A 165 7.14 0.38 -6.57
N PRO A 166 7.26 1.70 -6.71
CA PRO A 166 7.72 2.31 -7.96
C PRO A 166 9.13 1.86 -8.32
N ARG A 167 10.04 1.78 -7.35
CA ARG A 167 11.44 1.48 -7.61
C ARG A 167 12.08 0.75 -6.43
N SER A 168 12.94 -0.25 -6.74
CA SER A 168 13.83 -0.88 -5.76
C SER A 168 15.26 -0.96 -6.31
N LYS A 169 16.22 -1.30 -5.44
CA LYS A 169 17.61 -1.54 -5.88
C LYS A 169 17.70 -2.65 -6.92
N SER A 170 16.89 -3.69 -6.79
CA SER A 170 16.84 -4.82 -7.75
C SER A 170 15.96 -4.56 -8.98
N ARG A 171 15.12 -3.51 -8.97
CA ARG A 171 14.17 -3.16 -10.04
C ARG A 171 14.22 -1.65 -10.33
N PRO A 172 15.35 -1.11 -10.83
CA PRO A 172 15.48 0.33 -11.09
C PRO A 172 14.73 0.77 -12.35
N GLU A 173 14.51 -0.14 -13.30
CA GLU A 173 14.04 0.18 -14.65
C GLU A 173 12.50 0.32 -14.75
N GLY A 174 11.73 -0.36 -13.92
CA GLY A 174 10.26 -0.34 -14.00
C GLY A 174 9.69 1.07 -13.89
N PHE A 175 10.14 1.84 -12.93
CA PHE A 175 9.67 3.21 -12.76
C PHE A 175 10.17 4.17 -13.86
N ARG A 176 11.39 3.95 -14.39
CA ARG A 176 11.90 4.71 -15.54
C ARG A 176 11.01 4.49 -16.77
N LYS A 177 10.63 3.24 -17.07
CA LYS A 177 9.69 2.92 -18.15
C LYS A 177 8.31 3.54 -17.91
N THR A 178 7.82 3.48 -16.66
CA THR A 178 6.56 4.14 -16.28
C THR A 178 6.60 5.63 -16.61
N MET A 179 7.65 6.35 -16.20
CA MET A 179 7.82 7.77 -16.50
C MET A 179 7.88 8.07 -17.99
N GLN A 180 8.54 7.22 -18.80
CA GLN A 180 8.57 7.34 -20.24
C GLN A 180 7.16 7.21 -20.86
N ILE A 181 6.37 6.22 -20.39
CA ILE A 181 4.98 6.04 -20.83
C ILE A 181 4.14 7.27 -20.48
N LEU A 182 4.21 7.76 -19.23
CA LEU A 182 3.47 8.94 -18.79
C LEU A 182 3.81 10.18 -19.67
N LYS A 183 5.09 10.44 -19.88
CA LYS A 183 5.57 11.57 -20.68
C LYS A 183 5.20 11.45 -22.17
N SER A 184 5.02 10.23 -22.71
CA SER A 184 4.64 10.02 -24.11
C SER A 184 3.21 10.47 -24.45
N PHE A 185 2.35 10.69 -23.44
CA PHE A 185 1.00 11.24 -23.62
C PHE A 185 0.97 12.78 -23.71
N GLY A 186 2.11 13.47 -23.56
CA GLY A 186 2.25 14.88 -23.88
C GLY A 186 1.75 15.89 -22.84
N GLU A 187 1.23 15.45 -21.70
CA GLU A 187 0.65 16.31 -20.66
C GLU A 187 1.68 16.69 -19.58
N GLY A 188 2.68 17.46 -19.99
CA GLY A 188 3.84 17.81 -19.15
C GLY A 188 3.51 18.55 -17.86
N ASN A 189 2.38 19.25 -17.78
CA ASN A 189 1.95 20.01 -16.59
C ASN A 189 1.15 19.18 -15.57
N ARG A 190 0.82 17.93 -15.87
CA ARG A 190 0.10 17.03 -14.95
C ARG A 190 0.89 16.91 -13.63
N PRO A 191 0.27 17.17 -12.46
CA PRO A 191 0.99 17.09 -11.20
C PRO A 191 1.40 15.65 -10.86
N VAL A 192 2.63 15.48 -10.42
CA VAL A 192 3.16 14.24 -9.87
C VAL A 192 3.58 14.49 -8.42
N ILE A 193 3.06 13.70 -7.51
CA ILE A 193 3.29 13.79 -6.07
C ILE A 193 4.13 12.59 -5.65
N PHE A 194 5.32 12.85 -5.15
CA PHE A 194 6.18 11.85 -4.53
C PHE A 194 6.02 11.94 -3.01
N ALA A 195 5.38 10.97 -2.39
CA ALA A 195 5.20 10.92 -0.94
C ALA A 195 6.03 9.76 -0.37
N ARG A 196 7.19 10.11 0.17
CA ARG A 196 8.13 9.17 0.77
C ARG A 196 7.87 9.05 2.27
N ALA A 197 7.88 7.82 2.78
CA ALA A 197 7.73 7.49 4.20
C ALA A 197 6.57 8.24 4.87
N VAL A 198 5.43 8.35 4.16
CA VAL A 198 4.28 9.13 4.59
C VAL A 198 3.80 8.71 5.98
N SER A 199 3.48 9.70 6.81
CA SER A 199 3.07 9.55 8.22
C SER A 199 4.14 8.97 9.15
N THR A 200 5.40 9.07 8.79
CA THR A 200 6.52 8.76 9.69
C THR A 200 7.34 10.03 9.98
N PRO A 201 8.26 10.03 10.95
CA PRO A 201 9.19 11.15 11.18
C PRO A 201 10.06 11.50 9.96
N ASP A 202 10.29 10.53 9.06
CA ASP A 202 11.09 10.71 7.84
C ASP A 202 10.23 11.10 6.61
N GLU A 203 8.99 11.59 6.86
CA GLU A 203 8.08 11.99 5.79
C GLU A 203 8.69 13.10 4.92
N SER A 204 8.64 12.88 3.61
CA SER A 204 9.00 13.90 2.61
C SER A 204 8.00 13.86 1.46
N ILE A 205 7.43 15.02 1.14
CA ILE A 205 6.44 15.15 0.07
C ILE A 205 6.89 16.22 -0.91
N MET A 206 6.86 15.86 -2.19
CA MET A 206 7.23 16.76 -3.29
C MET A 206 6.14 16.72 -4.37
N ILE A 207 5.73 17.88 -4.85
CA ILE A 207 4.80 18.04 -5.98
C ILE A 207 5.56 18.71 -7.11
N VAL A 208 5.63 18.05 -8.26
CA VAL A 208 6.30 18.57 -9.46
C VAL A 208 5.44 18.34 -10.71
N PRO A 209 5.59 19.16 -11.76
CA PRO A 209 5.01 18.84 -13.07
C PRO A 209 5.60 17.52 -13.61
N LEU A 210 4.83 16.77 -14.39
CA LEU A 210 5.28 15.52 -15.01
C LEU A 210 6.54 15.72 -15.88
N ALA A 211 6.68 16.87 -16.52
CA ALA A 211 7.88 17.21 -17.31
C ALA A 211 9.16 17.19 -16.47
N GLU A 212 9.09 17.62 -15.21
CA GLU A 212 10.22 17.72 -14.27
C GLU A 212 10.42 16.46 -13.44
N ALA A 213 9.42 15.58 -13.40
CA ALA A 213 9.48 14.36 -12.61
C ALA A 213 10.59 13.42 -13.11
N GLN A 214 11.42 12.91 -12.18
CA GLN A 214 12.54 12.02 -12.45
C GLN A 214 12.39 10.69 -11.70
N PRO A 215 12.90 9.57 -12.25
CA PRO A 215 12.77 8.26 -11.63
C PRO A 215 13.47 8.11 -10.28
N ASP A 216 14.51 8.88 -10.01
CA ASP A 216 15.28 8.87 -8.76
C ASP A 216 14.60 9.62 -7.61
N MET A 217 13.55 10.38 -7.89
CA MET A 217 12.67 10.99 -6.88
C MET A 217 11.84 9.95 -6.09
N ALA A 218 11.83 8.68 -6.52
CA ALA A 218 11.14 7.58 -5.85
C ALA A 218 12.08 6.47 -5.41
N ASP A 219 11.77 5.87 -4.27
CA ASP A 219 12.40 4.67 -3.72
C ASP A 219 11.33 3.65 -3.25
N MET A 220 11.73 2.60 -2.52
CA MET A 220 10.83 1.58 -1.98
C MET A 220 9.86 2.09 -0.90
N GLN A 221 10.12 3.25 -0.32
CA GLN A 221 9.29 3.87 0.71
C GLN A 221 8.37 4.95 0.13
N THR A 222 8.36 5.11 -1.19
CA THR A 222 7.60 6.16 -1.89
C THR A 222 6.32 5.60 -2.49
N VAL A 223 5.19 6.25 -2.20
CA VAL A 223 3.98 6.16 -3.03
C VAL A 223 3.96 7.36 -3.97
N VAL A 224 3.62 7.13 -5.23
CA VAL A 224 3.57 8.21 -6.23
C VAL A 224 2.12 8.40 -6.65
N LEU A 225 1.62 9.65 -6.58
CA LEU A 225 0.33 10.00 -7.14
C LEU A 225 0.56 10.82 -8.41
N VAL A 226 -0.16 10.48 -9.46
CA VAL A 226 -0.15 11.20 -10.74
C VAL A 226 -1.56 11.71 -10.98
N GLY A 227 -1.70 13.02 -11.12
CA GLY A 227 -2.99 13.64 -11.38
C GLY A 227 -3.57 13.24 -12.75
N SER A 228 -4.86 13.47 -12.96
CA SER A 228 -5.49 13.50 -14.30
C SER A 228 -5.17 14.80 -15.03
N SER A 229 -5.66 14.97 -16.28
CA SER A 229 -5.57 16.25 -17.00
C SER A 229 -6.27 17.40 -16.25
N GLN A 230 -7.25 17.08 -15.41
CA GLN A 230 -8.04 18.04 -14.61
C GLN A 230 -7.44 18.36 -13.24
N THR A 231 -6.41 17.62 -12.80
CA THR A 231 -5.78 17.86 -11.50
C THR A 231 -5.04 19.19 -11.50
N ARG A 232 -5.27 20.00 -10.48
CA ARG A 232 -4.75 21.35 -10.34
C ARG A 232 -3.91 21.47 -9.09
N THR A 233 -2.95 22.38 -9.13
CA THR A 233 -2.23 22.85 -7.95
C THR A 233 -2.67 24.27 -7.60
N LEU A 234 -2.68 24.58 -6.31
CA LEU A 234 -2.93 25.92 -5.80
C LEU A 234 -2.02 26.21 -4.61
N SER A 235 -1.64 27.48 -4.45
CA SER A 235 -0.91 27.93 -3.25
C SER A 235 -1.91 28.42 -2.21
N HIS A 236 -1.80 27.89 -0.98
CA HIS A 236 -2.62 28.32 0.15
C HIS A 236 -1.78 28.36 1.42
N LYS A 237 -1.73 29.51 2.10
CA LYS A 237 -0.95 29.74 3.33
C LYS A 237 0.52 29.26 3.23
N GLY A 238 1.16 29.48 2.07
CA GLY A 238 2.55 29.08 1.84
C GLY A 238 2.76 27.62 1.48
N ALA A 239 1.72 26.80 1.47
CA ALA A 239 1.78 25.39 1.03
C ALA A 239 1.25 25.25 -0.41
N VAL A 240 1.82 24.32 -1.17
CA VAL A 240 1.28 23.90 -2.46
C VAL A 240 0.34 22.73 -2.21
N LEU A 241 -0.92 22.89 -2.64
CA LEU A 241 -1.94 21.86 -2.56
C LEU A 241 -2.28 21.34 -3.95
N ALA A 242 -2.69 20.09 -4.04
CA ALA A 242 -3.16 19.45 -5.27
C ALA A 242 -4.59 18.91 -5.08
N TYR A 243 -5.45 19.11 -6.07
CA TYR A 243 -6.80 18.56 -6.04
C TYR A 243 -7.30 18.26 -7.45
N THR A 244 -8.19 17.29 -7.58
CA THR A 244 -8.93 17.02 -8.81
C THR A 244 -10.38 17.47 -8.63
N PRO A 245 -10.92 18.37 -9.48
CA PRO A 245 -12.30 18.81 -9.39
C PRO A 245 -13.29 17.64 -9.49
N ARG A 246 -14.40 17.70 -8.77
CA ARG A 246 -15.47 16.69 -8.81
C ARG A 246 -16.29 16.71 -10.11
N SER A 247 -16.24 17.81 -10.86
CA SER A 247 -16.99 17.97 -12.09
C SER A 247 -16.04 18.32 -13.23
N VAL A 248 -16.27 17.69 -14.38
CA VAL A 248 -15.68 18.07 -15.65
C VAL A 248 -16.62 19.06 -16.31
N LYS A 249 -16.15 20.25 -16.68
CA LYS A 249 -16.91 21.14 -17.52
C LYS A 249 -16.80 20.62 -18.95
N GLY A 250 -17.92 20.19 -19.54
CA GLY A 250 -18.03 19.85 -20.94
C GLY A 250 -17.83 21.08 -21.85
#